data_cdfadd24713260bd0837e929385d2ebe
#
_entry.id   cdfadd24713260bd0837e929385d2ebe
#
_cell.length_a   1.000
_cell.length_b   1.000
_cell.length_c   1.000
_cell.angle_alpha   90.00
_cell.angle_beta   90.00
_cell.angle_gamma   90.00
#
_symmetry.space_group_name_H-M   'P 1'
#
loop_
_entity.id
_entity.type
_entity.pdbx_description
1 polymer ?
#
loop_
_entity_poly.entity_id
_entity_poly.type
_entity_poly.pdbx_seq_one_letter_code
_entity_poly.pdbx_strand_id
1 'polypeptide(L)'
;MEAVLRQETGYPFEETVTVTVDFAHKRVRKASFPLYFRVPQWCSQAQVLVNGEAVEAPADNRVLRLEREWSRGDQVTLRFPMEVRSSRWYGGSAVIERGPLVYALKMEEKWEKKAFEPERQDQYGPYYHTVTTDDPWNYAFRLKDIGKENLASGFKVEVKEIGDAYPWNLENAPVSIKAKAVVLRNWEEYNGSTGPVAYYNEVGGDTGDEVWIELVPYGCTTLRITEFPVRR
;
A
#
# COMPACT_ATOMS: atom_id res chain seq x y z
N MET A 1 19.06 -17.51 -29.28
CA MET A 1 17.71 -16.92 -29.44
C MET A 1 17.54 -15.91 -28.34
N GLU A 2 16.99 -14.74 -28.63
CA GLU A 2 16.75 -13.68 -27.68
C GLU A 2 15.24 -13.42 -27.62
N ALA A 3 14.63 -13.62 -26.43
CA ALA A 3 13.26 -13.30 -26.18
C ALA A 3 13.19 -11.89 -25.58
N VAL A 4 12.15 -11.14 -25.94
CA VAL A 4 11.84 -9.81 -25.40
C VAL A 4 10.54 -9.91 -24.60
N LEU A 5 10.57 -9.51 -23.35
CA LEU A 5 9.41 -9.47 -22.48
C LEU A 5 9.04 -8.00 -22.21
N ARG A 6 7.81 -7.62 -22.54
CA ARG A 6 7.26 -6.30 -22.23
C ARG A 6 6.29 -6.44 -21.08
N GLN A 7 6.51 -5.73 -19.99
CA GLN A 7 5.64 -5.72 -18.83
C GLN A 7 4.84 -4.41 -18.80
N GLU A 8 3.52 -4.54 -18.56
CA GLU A 8 2.58 -3.45 -18.37
C GLU A 8 1.82 -3.68 -17.06
N THR A 9 1.78 -2.65 -16.19
CA THR A 9 1.16 -2.78 -14.86
C THR A 9 0.98 -1.43 -14.18
N GLY A 10 -0.10 -1.27 -13.44
CA GLY A 10 -0.29 -0.20 -12.43
C GLY A 10 0.07 -0.63 -11.01
N TYR A 11 0.77 -1.77 -10.86
CA TYR A 11 1.25 -2.22 -9.54
C TYR A 11 2.18 -1.17 -8.89
N PRO A 12 2.05 -0.86 -7.62
CA PRO A 12 1.36 -1.60 -6.56
C PRO A 12 -0.08 -1.16 -6.27
N PHE A 13 -0.68 -0.29 -7.06
CA PHE A 13 -2.04 0.18 -6.85
C PHE A 13 -3.08 -0.76 -7.48
N GLU A 14 -2.72 -1.42 -8.57
CA GLU A 14 -3.55 -2.38 -9.30
C GLU A 14 -3.11 -3.82 -9.05
N GLU A 15 -4.06 -4.73 -9.23
CA GLU A 15 -3.89 -6.16 -8.96
C GLU A 15 -3.29 -6.93 -10.12
N THR A 16 -3.14 -6.28 -11.29
CA THR A 16 -2.81 -6.94 -12.55
C THR A 16 -1.41 -6.57 -13.05
N VAL A 17 -0.69 -7.59 -13.51
CA VAL A 17 0.58 -7.47 -14.25
C VAL A 17 0.47 -8.25 -15.52
N THR A 18 0.63 -7.60 -16.67
CA THR A 18 0.60 -8.24 -17.99
C THR A 18 2.00 -8.28 -18.60
N VAL A 19 2.41 -9.44 -19.06
CA VAL A 19 3.69 -9.65 -19.73
C VAL A 19 3.43 -10.17 -21.14
N THR A 20 3.87 -9.41 -22.15
CA THR A 20 3.79 -9.79 -23.56
C THR A 20 5.12 -10.38 -24.01
N VAL A 21 5.07 -11.55 -24.65
CA VAL A 21 6.24 -12.26 -25.20
C VAL A 21 6.50 -11.79 -26.63
N ASP A 22 7.72 -11.40 -26.89
CA ASP A 22 8.20 -11.07 -28.23
C ASP A 22 9.60 -11.68 -28.48
N PHE A 23 10.12 -11.56 -29.69
CA PHE A 23 11.44 -12.04 -30.08
C PHE A 23 12.21 -10.93 -30.79
N ALA A 24 13.48 -10.75 -30.44
CA ALA A 24 14.34 -9.75 -31.06
C ALA A 24 14.46 -9.91 -32.57
N HIS A 25 14.57 -11.15 -33.03
CA HIS A 25 14.63 -11.46 -34.49
C HIS A 25 13.24 -11.63 -35.07
N LYS A 26 12.90 -10.83 -36.10
CA LYS A 26 11.59 -10.85 -36.78
C LYS A 26 11.24 -12.21 -37.42
N ARG A 27 12.23 -13.04 -37.72
CA ARG A 27 12.03 -14.40 -38.32
C ARG A 27 11.59 -15.42 -37.27
N VAL A 28 11.88 -15.19 -35.97
CA VAL A 28 11.46 -16.09 -34.90
C VAL A 28 9.99 -15.84 -34.62
N ARG A 29 9.17 -16.85 -34.84
CA ARG A 29 7.73 -16.78 -34.60
C ARG A 29 7.32 -17.46 -33.30
N LYS A 30 8.05 -18.52 -32.94
CA LYS A 30 7.77 -19.35 -31.77
C LYS A 30 9.07 -19.85 -31.14
N ALA A 31 9.01 -20.11 -29.84
CA ALA A 31 10.09 -20.76 -29.11
C ALA A 31 9.62 -21.33 -27.77
N SER A 32 10.22 -22.45 -27.35
CA SER A 32 9.93 -23.09 -26.08
C SER A 32 10.93 -22.66 -25.00
N PHE A 33 10.44 -22.10 -23.93
CA PHE A 33 11.23 -21.76 -22.72
C PHE A 33 10.33 -21.58 -21.52
N PRO A 34 10.85 -21.75 -20.30
CA PRO A 34 10.09 -21.45 -19.09
C PRO A 34 10.10 -19.96 -18.76
N LEU A 35 8.94 -19.45 -18.29
CA LEU A 35 8.83 -18.18 -17.61
C LEU A 35 8.62 -18.44 -16.11
N TYR A 36 9.23 -17.62 -15.28
CA TYR A 36 9.14 -17.71 -13.84
C TYR A 36 8.56 -16.40 -13.29
N PHE A 37 7.53 -16.52 -12.45
CA PHE A 37 6.86 -15.39 -11.83
C PHE A 37 6.82 -15.57 -10.32
N ARG A 38 7.30 -14.57 -9.58
CA ARG A 38 7.24 -14.58 -8.13
C ARG A 38 5.85 -14.15 -7.66
N VAL A 39 5.21 -14.95 -6.81
CA VAL A 39 3.97 -14.59 -6.11
C VAL A 39 4.34 -13.87 -4.81
N PRO A 40 3.87 -12.63 -4.58
CA PRO A 40 4.12 -11.91 -3.33
C PRO A 40 3.58 -12.68 -2.11
N GLN A 41 4.25 -12.54 -0.96
CA GLN A 41 3.85 -13.27 0.26
C GLN A 41 2.47 -12.90 0.76
N TRP A 42 2.04 -11.67 0.56
CA TRP A 42 0.73 -11.16 0.96
C TRP A 42 -0.42 -11.73 0.10
N CYS A 43 -0.15 -12.21 -1.12
CA CYS A 43 -1.16 -12.76 -2.02
C CYS A 43 -1.36 -14.26 -1.75
N SER A 44 -2.54 -14.65 -1.33
CA SER A 44 -2.91 -16.06 -1.07
C SER A 44 -3.51 -16.76 -2.28
N GLN A 45 -4.09 -16.01 -3.22
CA GLN A 45 -4.88 -16.53 -4.34
C GLN A 45 -4.44 -15.89 -5.67
N ALA A 46 -3.15 -16.06 -6.02
CA ALA A 46 -2.66 -15.60 -7.30
C ALA A 46 -3.34 -16.38 -8.45
N GLN A 47 -3.73 -15.67 -9.50
CA GLN A 47 -4.30 -16.24 -10.71
C GLN A 47 -3.36 -15.96 -11.88
N VAL A 48 -3.27 -16.92 -12.79
CA VAL A 48 -2.46 -16.82 -14.01
C VAL A 48 -3.35 -17.08 -15.21
N LEU A 49 -3.30 -16.18 -16.18
CA LEU A 49 -3.98 -16.35 -17.46
C LEU A 49 -2.95 -16.28 -18.58
N VAL A 50 -3.13 -17.10 -19.60
CA VAL A 50 -2.37 -17.01 -20.85
C VAL A 50 -3.36 -16.74 -21.98
N ASN A 51 -3.17 -15.64 -22.68
CA ASN A 51 -4.08 -15.16 -23.73
C ASN A 51 -5.56 -15.06 -23.26
N GLY A 52 -5.76 -14.70 -21.98
CA GLY A 52 -7.08 -14.57 -21.37
C GLY A 52 -7.67 -15.86 -20.79
N GLU A 53 -7.05 -17.01 -21.01
CA GLU A 53 -7.49 -18.29 -20.45
C GLU A 53 -6.74 -18.61 -19.17
N ALA A 54 -7.47 -19.01 -18.13
CA ALA A 54 -6.87 -19.39 -16.84
C ALA A 54 -6.04 -20.68 -17.02
N VAL A 55 -4.83 -20.67 -16.47
CA VAL A 55 -3.93 -21.82 -16.52
C VAL A 55 -3.47 -22.19 -15.11
N GLU A 56 -3.33 -23.50 -14.87
CA GLU A 56 -2.64 -23.96 -13.69
C GLU A 56 -1.13 -23.80 -13.86
N ALA A 57 -0.50 -23.11 -12.95
CA ALA A 57 0.94 -22.94 -12.90
C ALA A 57 1.47 -23.56 -11.60
N PRO A 58 2.26 -24.64 -11.67
CA PRO A 58 2.86 -25.19 -10.46
C PRO A 58 3.74 -24.15 -9.78
N ALA A 59 3.57 -24.02 -8.47
CA ALA A 59 4.33 -23.08 -7.66
C ALA A 59 5.28 -23.86 -6.72
N ASP A 60 6.54 -23.52 -6.78
CA ASP A 60 7.52 -23.91 -5.78
C ASP A 60 8.07 -22.66 -5.08
N ASN A 61 8.05 -22.68 -3.74
CA ASN A 61 8.50 -21.54 -2.93
C ASN A 61 7.98 -20.17 -3.40
N ARG A 62 6.70 -20.10 -3.80
CA ARG A 62 6.03 -18.92 -4.37
C ARG A 62 6.59 -18.44 -5.71
N VAL A 63 7.24 -19.32 -6.45
CA VAL A 63 7.63 -19.05 -7.83
C VAL A 63 6.77 -19.93 -8.74
N LEU A 64 5.95 -19.31 -9.57
CA LEU A 64 5.17 -19.97 -10.60
C LEU A 64 6.07 -20.25 -11.80
N ARG A 65 5.99 -21.46 -12.37
CA ARG A 65 6.72 -21.86 -13.57
C ARG A 65 5.74 -22.16 -14.68
N LEU A 66 5.86 -21.43 -15.79
CA LEU A 66 5.10 -21.64 -17.02
C LEU A 66 6.07 -22.12 -18.12
N GLU A 67 6.06 -23.40 -18.44
CA GLU A 67 6.87 -23.96 -19.50
C GLU A 67 5.99 -24.36 -20.69
N ARG A 68 6.19 -23.68 -21.81
CA ARG A 68 5.43 -23.93 -23.04
C ARG A 68 6.14 -23.39 -24.29
N GLU A 69 5.64 -23.72 -25.47
CA GLU A 69 5.96 -23.02 -26.70
C GLU A 69 5.23 -21.66 -26.70
N TRP A 70 5.99 -20.58 -26.73
CA TRP A 70 5.50 -19.19 -26.80
C TRP A 70 5.47 -18.74 -28.24
N SER A 71 4.40 -18.08 -28.64
CA SER A 71 4.27 -17.37 -29.90
C SER A 71 4.51 -15.86 -29.68
N ARG A 72 4.93 -15.17 -30.72
CA ARG A 72 5.04 -13.72 -30.74
C ARG A 72 3.67 -13.11 -30.44
N GLY A 73 3.59 -12.24 -29.45
CA GLY A 73 2.37 -11.58 -29.01
C GLY A 73 1.58 -12.32 -27.92
N ASP A 74 2.03 -13.54 -27.51
CA ASP A 74 1.41 -14.20 -26.35
C ASP A 74 1.49 -13.33 -25.11
N GLN A 75 0.41 -13.30 -24.34
CA GLN A 75 0.30 -12.55 -23.11
C GLN A 75 0.12 -13.45 -21.89
N VAL A 76 0.88 -13.17 -20.85
CA VAL A 76 0.68 -13.74 -19.52
C VAL A 76 0.15 -12.64 -18.63
N THR A 77 -1.04 -12.84 -18.08
CA THR A 77 -1.65 -11.94 -17.09
C THR A 77 -1.62 -12.59 -15.72
N LEU A 78 -0.96 -11.93 -14.78
CA LEU A 78 -0.97 -12.29 -13.37
C LEU A 78 -1.98 -11.41 -12.64
N ARG A 79 -2.83 -12.01 -11.83
CA ARG A 79 -3.73 -11.28 -10.93
C ARG A 79 -3.36 -11.60 -9.49
N PHE A 80 -3.13 -10.56 -8.71
CA PHE A 80 -2.81 -10.62 -7.29
C PHE A 80 -3.92 -9.93 -6.48
N PRO A 81 -5.04 -10.62 -6.15
CA PRO A 81 -6.14 -10.02 -5.40
C PRO A 81 -5.65 -9.38 -4.10
N MET A 82 -6.02 -8.11 -3.90
CA MET A 82 -5.59 -7.28 -2.78
C MET A 82 -6.73 -7.04 -1.80
N GLU A 83 -6.72 -7.76 -0.70
CA GLU A 83 -7.64 -7.56 0.40
C GLU A 83 -7.08 -6.61 1.45
N VAL A 84 -7.96 -5.87 2.14
CA VAL A 84 -7.57 -5.11 3.34
C VAL A 84 -7.23 -6.09 4.44
N ARG A 85 -6.09 -5.87 5.10
CA ARG A 85 -5.61 -6.66 6.23
C ARG A 85 -5.23 -5.74 7.37
N SER A 86 -5.30 -6.25 8.58
CA SER A 86 -4.70 -5.62 9.75
C SER A 86 -3.61 -6.50 10.31
N SER A 87 -2.45 -5.91 10.60
CA SER A 87 -1.36 -6.56 11.33
C SER A 87 -1.15 -5.88 12.68
N ARG A 88 -0.50 -6.59 13.61
CA ARG A 88 -0.22 -6.10 14.96
C ARG A 88 1.25 -5.78 15.08
N TRP A 89 1.52 -4.62 15.66
CA TRP A 89 2.86 -4.07 15.80
C TRP A 89 3.14 -3.68 17.24
N TYR A 90 4.05 -2.72 17.46
CA TYR A 90 4.48 -2.31 18.78
C TYR A 90 3.29 -1.95 19.70
N GLY A 91 3.36 -2.39 20.95
CA GLY A 91 2.30 -2.14 21.92
C GLY A 91 0.94 -2.80 21.60
N GLY A 92 0.87 -3.69 20.58
CA GLY A 92 -0.37 -4.25 20.09
C GLY A 92 -1.16 -3.32 19.20
N SER A 93 -0.52 -2.25 18.68
CA SER A 93 -1.10 -1.34 17.68
C SER A 93 -1.55 -2.07 16.42
N ALA A 94 -2.44 -1.48 15.66
CA ALA A 94 -2.89 -1.97 14.38
C ALA A 94 -2.29 -1.15 13.24
N VAL A 95 -1.82 -1.86 12.22
CA VAL A 95 -1.42 -1.31 10.92
C VAL A 95 -2.38 -1.84 9.87
N ILE A 96 -2.83 -0.97 8.97
CA ILE A 96 -3.73 -1.33 7.86
C ILE A 96 -2.91 -1.47 6.59
N GLU A 97 -3.13 -2.59 5.91
CA GLU A 97 -2.42 -2.98 4.71
C GLU A 97 -3.41 -3.41 3.61
N ARG A 98 -3.04 -3.17 2.35
CA ARG A 98 -3.73 -3.75 1.18
C ARG A 98 -2.69 -4.08 0.11
N GLY A 99 -2.64 -5.35 -0.28
CA GLY A 99 -1.57 -5.82 -1.17
C GLY A 99 -0.18 -5.57 -0.56
N PRO A 100 0.74 -4.92 -1.29
CA PRO A 100 2.08 -4.58 -0.81
C PRO A 100 2.13 -3.26 -0.02
N LEU A 101 1.02 -2.52 0.06
CA LEU A 101 0.99 -1.17 0.60
C LEU A 101 0.56 -1.16 2.07
N VAL A 102 1.27 -0.36 2.85
CA VAL A 102 0.88 0.10 4.19
C VAL A 102 0.15 1.43 4.03
N TYR A 103 -0.87 1.67 4.86
CA TYR A 103 -1.70 2.85 4.80
C TYR A 103 -1.48 3.75 6.01
N ALA A 104 -1.41 5.06 5.76
CA ALA A 104 -1.28 6.11 6.76
C ALA A 104 -2.55 6.95 6.81
N LEU A 105 -2.80 7.60 7.95
CA LEU A 105 -3.87 8.59 8.09
C LEU A 105 -3.66 9.72 7.07
N LYS A 106 -4.70 10.02 6.31
CA LYS A 106 -4.72 11.18 5.43
C LYS A 106 -4.99 12.43 6.24
N MET A 107 -4.08 13.38 6.17
CA MET A 107 -4.18 14.69 6.81
C MET A 107 -3.78 15.76 5.81
N GLU A 108 -4.39 16.95 5.90
CA GLU A 108 -3.95 18.11 5.14
C GLU A 108 -2.56 18.55 5.62
N GLU A 109 -1.62 18.73 4.69
CA GLU A 109 -0.25 19.09 5.00
C GLU A 109 0.00 20.58 4.80
N LYS A 110 0.43 21.26 5.86
CA LYS A 110 0.85 22.66 5.84
C LYS A 110 2.37 22.73 5.77
N TRP A 111 2.88 23.18 4.65
CA TRP A 111 4.31 23.27 4.37
C TRP A 111 4.84 24.67 4.62
N GLU A 112 5.81 24.80 5.50
CA GLU A 112 6.51 26.05 5.78
C GLU A 112 8.00 25.91 5.47
N LYS A 113 8.52 26.79 4.61
CA LYS A 113 9.95 26.85 4.27
C LYS A 113 10.69 27.71 5.30
N LYS A 114 11.71 27.16 5.94
CA LYS A 114 12.56 27.84 6.95
C LYS A 114 14.02 27.84 6.50
N ALA A 115 14.71 28.96 6.73
CA ALA A 115 16.15 29.03 6.49
C ALA A 115 16.90 28.36 7.67
N PHE A 116 18.00 27.68 7.35
CA PHE A 116 18.99 27.33 8.36
C PHE A 116 19.81 28.57 8.74
N GLU A 117 20.29 28.59 9.99
CA GLU A 117 21.27 29.54 10.43
C GLU A 117 22.51 29.47 9.51
N PRO A 118 23.18 30.60 9.23
CA PRO A 118 24.30 30.63 8.27
C PRO A 118 25.38 29.57 8.53
N GLU A 119 25.67 29.30 9.80
CA GLU A 119 26.70 28.33 10.23
C GLU A 119 26.35 26.88 9.91
N ARG A 120 25.06 26.59 9.63
CA ARG A 120 24.56 25.26 9.30
C ARG A 120 24.31 25.04 7.82
N GLN A 121 24.34 26.12 7.03
CA GLN A 121 24.00 26.04 5.60
C GLN A 121 25.00 25.22 4.79
N ASP A 122 26.26 25.21 5.15
CA ASP A 122 27.29 24.38 4.49
C ASP A 122 27.05 22.89 4.66
N GLN A 123 26.45 22.48 5.78
CA GLN A 123 26.16 21.06 6.09
C GLN A 123 24.81 20.60 5.60
N TYR A 124 23.77 21.43 5.68
CA TYR A 124 22.38 21.03 5.47
C TYR A 124 21.69 21.74 4.30
N GLY A 125 22.41 22.66 3.63
CA GLY A 125 21.84 23.51 2.59
C GLY A 125 21.16 24.76 3.16
N PRO A 126 20.61 25.64 2.29
CA PRO A 126 20.15 26.96 2.69
C PRO A 126 18.81 26.94 3.46
N TYR A 127 18.01 25.88 3.35
CA TYR A 127 16.68 25.84 3.95
C TYR A 127 16.20 24.39 4.23
N TYR A 128 15.18 24.29 5.06
CA TYR A 128 14.40 23.08 5.32
C TYR A 128 12.90 23.39 5.28
N HIS A 129 12.08 22.35 5.28
CA HIS A 129 10.64 22.48 5.40
C HIS A 129 10.17 21.86 6.71
N THR A 130 9.27 22.56 7.40
CA THR A 130 8.43 21.96 8.43
C THR A 130 7.07 21.62 7.81
N VAL A 131 6.52 20.49 8.22
CA VAL A 131 5.20 20.02 7.76
C VAL A 131 4.35 19.79 8.99
N THR A 132 3.20 20.46 9.04
CA THR A 132 2.24 20.38 10.15
C THR A 132 0.83 20.13 9.64
N THR A 133 -0.12 19.85 10.51
CA THR A 133 -1.54 19.72 10.20
C THR A 133 -2.36 20.37 11.30
N ASP A 134 -3.58 20.83 10.96
CA ASP A 134 -4.63 21.18 11.92
C ASP A 134 -5.68 20.07 12.01
N ASP A 135 -5.57 19.03 11.17
CA ASP A 135 -6.51 17.91 11.20
C ASP A 135 -6.34 17.10 12.49
N PRO A 136 -7.43 16.56 13.02
CA PRO A 136 -7.35 15.62 14.13
C PRO A 136 -6.63 14.33 13.65
N TRP A 137 -5.80 13.77 14.53
CA TRP A 137 -4.94 12.64 14.21
C TRP A 137 -4.98 11.52 15.26
N ASN A 138 -5.46 11.77 16.44
CA ASN A 138 -5.45 10.88 17.59
C ASN A 138 -6.60 9.89 17.58
N TYR A 139 -6.54 8.95 16.64
CA TYR A 139 -7.55 7.92 16.43
C TYR A 139 -7.09 6.55 16.93
N ALA A 140 -8.02 5.73 17.36
CA ALA A 140 -7.82 4.33 17.69
C ALA A 140 -8.81 3.43 16.93
N PHE A 141 -8.42 2.20 16.63
CA PHE A 141 -9.34 1.19 16.13
C PHE A 141 -9.97 0.39 17.26
N ARG A 142 -11.23 -0.04 17.10
CA ARG A 142 -11.82 -1.02 17.99
C ARG A 142 -11.42 -2.43 17.52
N LEU A 143 -11.10 -3.31 18.47
CA LEU A 143 -10.70 -4.69 18.19
C LEU A 143 -11.72 -5.41 17.30
N LYS A 144 -13.02 -5.20 17.56
CA LYS A 144 -14.11 -5.81 16.80
C LYS A 144 -14.12 -5.39 15.32
N ASP A 145 -13.65 -4.19 14.98
CA ASP A 145 -13.71 -3.65 13.61
C ASP A 145 -12.50 -4.07 12.77
N ILE A 146 -11.38 -4.45 13.42
CA ILE A 146 -10.14 -4.87 12.76
C ILE A 146 -9.90 -6.38 12.80
N GLY A 147 -10.82 -7.17 13.35
CA GLY A 147 -10.81 -8.63 13.26
C GLY A 147 -11.08 -9.09 11.83
N LYS A 148 -10.48 -10.22 11.42
CA LYS A 148 -10.61 -10.75 10.04
C LYS A 148 -12.06 -10.85 9.55
N GLU A 149 -12.99 -11.20 10.43
CA GLU A 149 -14.41 -11.40 10.11
C GLU A 149 -15.16 -10.08 9.87
N ASN A 150 -14.61 -8.97 10.35
CA ASN A 150 -15.28 -7.66 10.36
C ASN A 150 -14.60 -6.60 9.48
N LEU A 151 -13.46 -6.91 8.86
CA LEU A 151 -12.75 -5.96 8.00
C LEU A 151 -13.64 -5.43 6.87
N ALA A 152 -14.50 -6.26 6.28
CA ALA A 152 -15.41 -5.84 5.22
C ALA A 152 -16.45 -4.79 5.67
N SER A 153 -16.85 -4.76 6.94
CA SER A 153 -17.79 -3.78 7.48
C SER A 153 -17.15 -2.53 8.08
N GLY A 154 -15.90 -2.64 8.50
CA GLY A 154 -15.13 -1.55 9.11
C GLY A 154 -14.30 -0.75 8.11
N PHE A 155 -14.11 -1.24 6.88
CA PHE A 155 -13.25 -0.64 5.87
C PHE A 155 -13.93 -0.61 4.51
N LYS A 156 -13.73 0.50 3.77
CA LYS A 156 -14.21 0.67 2.40
C LYS A 156 -13.04 1.13 1.52
N VAL A 157 -12.71 0.34 0.51
CA VAL A 157 -11.67 0.68 -0.46
C VAL A 157 -12.27 1.53 -1.56
N GLU A 158 -11.66 2.66 -1.85
CA GLU A 158 -11.95 3.52 -2.99
C GLU A 158 -10.77 3.49 -3.95
N VAL A 159 -11.01 3.11 -5.19
CA VAL A 159 -9.99 3.04 -6.24
C VAL A 159 -10.35 4.06 -7.32
N LYS A 160 -9.38 4.87 -7.71
CA LYS A 160 -9.47 5.81 -8.83
C LYS A 160 -8.61 5.28 -9.98
N GLU A 161 -8.93 5.67 -11.20
CA GLU A 161 -8.09 5.40 -12.35
C GLU A 161 -6.71 6.06 -12.17
N ILE A 162 -5.65 5.33 -12.49
CA ILE A 162 -4.29 5.85 -12.48
C ILE A 162 -4.12 6.68 -13.76
N GLY A 163 -4.12 8.00 -13.60
CA GLY A 163 -3.84 8.92 -14.72
C GLY A 163 -2.34 9.09 -14.95
N ASP A 164 -2.00 10.06 -15.80
CA ASP A 164 -0.61 10.42 -16.12
C ASP A 164 0.09 11.21 -14.98
N ALA A 165 -0.66 11.69 -13.99
CA ALA A 165 -0.12 12.44 -12.87
C ALA A 165 0.66 11.51 -11.91
N TYR A 166 1.67 12.09 -11.25
CA TYR A 166 2.46 11.37 -10.24
C TYR A 166 1.56 10.84 -9.11
N PRO A 167 1.46 9.51 -8.92
CA PRO A 167 0.45 8.92 -8.03
C PRO A 167 0.84 8.94 -6.54
N TRP A 168 2.10 9.23 -6.22
CA TRP A 168 2.62 9.19 -4.86
C TRP A 168 2.55 10.55 -4.16
N ASN A 169 1.34 11.12 -4.08
CA ASN A 169 1.02 12.32 -3.31
C ASN A 169 -0.44 12.25 -2.84
N LEU A 170 -0.85 13.14 -1.95
CA LEU A 170 -2.20 13.17 -1.37
C LEU A 170 -3.30 13.44 -2.41
N GLU A 171 -3.02 14.25 -3.42
CA GLU A 171 -3.99 14.67 -4.42
C GLU A 171 -4.32 13.53 -5.40
N ASN A 172 -3.28 12.83 -5.85
CA ASN A 172 -3.38 11.84 -6.93
C ASN A 172 -3.31 10.40 -6.44
N ALA A 173 -3.35 10.16 -5.10
CA ALA A 173 -3.36 8.80 -4.56
C ALA A 173 -4.46 7.95 -5.21
N PRO A 174 -4.12 6.88 -5.96
CA PRO A 174 -5.12 6.13 -6.73
C PRO A 174 -6.01 5.26 -5.87
N VAL A 175 -5.58 4.96 -4.65
CA VAL A 175 -6.30 4.10 -3.73
C VAL A 175 -6.37 4.76 -2.37
N SER A 176 -7.56 4.85 -1.79
CA SER A 176 -7.75 5.20 -0.39
C SER A 176 -8.63 4.17 0.33
N ILE A 177 -8.56 4.17 1.65
CA ILE A 177 -9.37 3.28 2.49
C ILE A 177 -10.09 4.14 3.53
N LYS A 178 -11.41 4.16 3.50
CA LYS A 178 -12.20 4.68 4.62
C LYS A 178 -12.28 3.63 5.71
N ALA A 179 -11.94 4.01 6.93
CA ALA A 179 -11.88 3.13 8.09
C ALA A 179 -12.70 3.70 9.24
N LYS A 180 -13.44 2.82 9.94
CA LYS A 180 -14.11 3.18 11.20
C LYS A 180 -13.10 3.27 12.32
N ALA A 181 -13.09 4.39 13.03
CA ALA A 181 -12.20 4.64 14.14
C ALA A 181 -12.95 5.37 15.27
N VAL A 182 -12.30 5.51 16.40
CA VAL A 182 -12.78 6.35 17.53
C VAL A 182 -11.70 7.37 17.87
N VAL A 183 -12.10 8.54 18.27
CA VAL A 183 -11.15 9.57 18.78
C VAL A 183 -10.59 9.08 20.12
N LEU A 184 -9.27 9.09 20.25
CA LEU A 184 -8.55 8.75 21.48
C LEU A 184 -8.03 10.04 22.13
N ARG A 185 -8.81 10.63 23.03
CA ARG A 185 -8.53 11.98 23.59
C ARG A 185 -7.26 12.06 24.43
N ASN A 186 -6.84 10.97 25.04
CA ASN A 186 -5.63 10.89 25.86
C ASN A 186 -4.36 10.51 25.08
N TRP A 187 -4.43 10.43 23.74
CA TRP A 187 -3.24 10.33 22.90
C TRP A 187 -2.86 11.73 22.43
N GLU A 188 -1.87 12.28 23.08
CA GLU A 188 -1.47 13.68 22.97
C GLU A 188 -0.12 13.83 22.26
N GLU A 189 0.17 15.04 21.82
CA GLU A 189 1.48 15.37 21.28
C GLU A 189 2.58 15.28 22.35
N TYR A 190 3.75 14.89 21.90
CA TYR A 190 4.97 14.87 22.69
C TYR A 190 6.13 15.43 21.87
N ASN A 191 6.75 16.48 22.36
CA ASN A 191 7.87 17.17 21.70
C ASN A 191 7.58 17.59 20.25
N GLY A 192 6.40 18.10 19.96
CA GLY A 192 5.99 18.58 18.62
C GLY A 192 5.75 17.45 17.60
N SER A 193 5.49 16.25 18.08
CA SER A 193 5.13 15.08 17.28
C SER A 193 4.04 14.27 17.99
N THR A 194 3.58 13.20 17.38
CA THR A 194 2.67 12.26 18.06
C THR A 194 3.34 11.66 19.29
N GLY A 195 2.62 11.56 20.39
CA GLY A 195 3.08 10.80 21.55
C GLY A 195 3.24 9.31 21.25
N PRO A 196 3.87 8.55 22.16
CA PRO A 196 3.98 7.11 22.05
C PRO A 196 2.62 6.44 21.84
N VAL A 197 2.55 5.42 21.00
CA VAL A 197 1.32 4.64 20.80
C VAL A 197 0.98 3.92 22.09
N ALA A 198 -0.25 4.14 22.59
CA ALA A 198 -0.71 3.50 23.81
C ALA A 198 -0.80 1.98 23.64
N TYR A 199 -0.37 1.25 24.68
CA TYR A 199 -0.50 -0.20 24.69
C TYR A 199 -1.96 -0.63 24.67
N TYR A 200 -2.24 -1.75 24.03
CA TYR A 200 -3.58 -2.32 23.86
C TYR A 200 -4.39 -2.43 25.17
N ASN A 201 -3.75 -2.76 26.29
CA ASN A 201 -4.38 -2.85 27.60
C ASN A 201 -4.55 -1.49 28.30
N GLU A 202 -3.91 -0.45 27.80
CA GLU A 202 -3.92 0.91 28.37
C GLU A 202 -4.93 1.84 27.66
N VAL A 203 -5.42 1.43 26.48
CA VAL A 203 -6.44 2.15 25.72
C VAL A 203 -7.78 1.98 26.42
N GLY A 204 -7.97 2.72 27.52
CA GLY A 204 -9.18 2.75 28.35
C GLY A 204 -9.95 4.05 28.23
N GLY A 205 -11.22 3.98 28.48
CA GLY A 205 -12.12 5.00 29.02
C GLY A 205 -12.38 6.28 28.21
N ASP A 206 -11.41 7.05 27.83
CA ASP A 206 -11.64 8.38 27.23
C ASP A 206 -11.60 8.35 25.69
N THR A 207 -12.59 7.67 25.12
CA THR A 207 -12.79 7.69 23.68
C THR A 207 -13.99 8.56 23.32
N GLY A 208 -13.83 9.33 22.27
CA GLY A 208 -14.91 10.09 21.64
C GLY A 208 -15.82 9.20 20.77
N ASP A 209 -16.58 9.88 19.93
CA ASP A 209 -17.52 9.25 19.00
C ASP A 209 -16.81 8.38 17.95
N GLU A 210 -17.58 7.47 17.38
CA GLU A 210 -17.18 6.71 16.19
C GLU A 210 -17.18 7.64 14.98
N VAL A 211 -16.09 7.63 14.24
CA VAL A 211 -15.90 8.44 13.04
C VAL A 211 -15.37 7.59 11.88
N TRP A 212 -15.56 8.07 10.65
CA TRP A 212 -14.86 7.55 9.50
C TRP A 212 -13.62 8.38 9.22
N ILE A 213 -12.47 7.76 9.20
CA ILE A 213 -11.20 8.36 8.79
C ILE A 213 -10.82 7.87 7.40
N GLU A 214 -10.02 8.63 6.68
CA GLU A 214 -9.45 8.24 5.38
C GLU A 214 -7.97 7.89 5.54
N LEU A 215 -7.58 6.76 4.96
CA LEU A 215 -6.21 6.28 4.92
C LEU A 215 -5.74 6.28 3.47
N VAL A 216 -4.48 6.67 3.25
CA VAL A 216 -3.81 6.66 1.94
C VAL A 216 -2.54 5.83 2.01
N PRO A 217 -1.99 5.35 0.87
CA PRO A 217 -0.70 4.67 0.89
C PRO A 217 0.38 5.51 1.58
N TYR A 218 1.20 4.88 2.41
CA TYR A 218 2.26 5.50 3.19
C TYR A 218 3.16 6.45 2.37
N GLY A 219 3.45 6.10 1.11
CA GLY A 219 4.24 6.91 0.20
C GLY A 219 3.53 8.16 -0.34
N CYS A 220 2.21 8.30 -0.12
CA CYS A 220 1.43 9.42 -0.63
C CYS A 220 1.36 10.61 0.34
N THR A 221 1.83 10.49 1.57
CA THR A 221 1.79 11.54 2.59
C THR A 221 3.14 11.70 3.28
N THR A 222 3.42 12.88 3.80
CA THR A 222 4.60 13.19 4.59
C THR A 222 4.33 13.04 6.09
N LEU A 223 3.13 13.39 6.55
CA LEU A 223 2.67 13.14 7.91
C LEU A 223 2.13 11.70 8.00
N ARG A 224 2.89 10.80 8.64
CA ARG A 224 2.71 9.35 8.51
C ARG A 224 2.32 8.67 9.81
N ILE A 225 1.04 8.76 10.17
CA ILE A 225 0.48 7.94 11.25
C ILE A 225 -0.01 6.63 10.63
N THR A 226 0.68 5.54 10.91
CA THR A 226 0.42 4.19 10.37
C THR A 226 0.07 3.17 11.45
N GLU A 227 0.55 3.41 12.67
CA GLU A 227 0.26 2.57 13.83
C GLU A 227 -0.83 3.23 14.67
N PHE A 228 -1.93 2.55 14.81
CA PHE A 228 -3.08 3.04 15.56
C PHE A 228 -3.25 2.23 16.84
N PRO A 229 -3.44 2.89 18.02
CA PRO A 229 -3.85 2.21 19.23
C PRO A 229 -5.11 1.37 18.99
N VAL A 230 -5.24 0.27 19.72
CA VAL A 230 -6.41 -0.61 19.61
C VAL A 230 -7.16 -0.67 20.92
N ARG A 231 -8.46 -0.39 20.85
CA ARG A 231 -9.40 -0.49 21.95
C ARG A 231 -10.15 -1.83 21.92
N ARG A 232 -10.38 -2.42 23.10
CA ARG A 232 -11.30 -3.56 23.30
C ARG A 232 -12.76 -3.21 23.09
#